data_2a295b78049aca7f469a5dabd1ab3577
#
_entry.id   2a295b78049aca7f469a5dabd1ab3577
#
_cell.length_a   1.000
_cell.length_b   1.000
_cell.length_c   1.000
_cell.angle_alpha   90.00
_cell.angle_beta   90.00
_cell.angle_gamma   90.00
#
_symmetry.space_group_name_H-M   'P 1'
#
loop_
_entity.id
_entity.type
_entity.pdbx_description
1 polymer ?
#
loop_
_entity_poly.entity_id
_entity_poly.type
_entity_poly.pdbx_seq_one_letter_code
_entity_poly.pdbx_strand_id
1 'polypeptide(L)' 'MKADDLATMTVDQLDDELVKLKKEQFNLRFQKATGQLENTARVREVRRDIARVKTVLTARAPQA' A
#
# COMPACT_ATOMS: atom_id res chain seq x y z
N MET A 1 -8.36 0.46 0.68
CA MET A 1 -8.57 -1.00 0.78
C MET A 1 -9.22 -1.36 2.10
N LYS A 2 -10.19 -2.23 2.05
CA LYS A 2 -10.84 -2.71 3.27
C LYS A 2 -10.14 -3.97 3.77
N ALA A 3 -10.17 -4.17 5.08
CA ALA A 3 -9.54 -5.35 5.69
C ALA A 3 -10.13 -6.66 5.14
N ASP A 4 -11.43 -6.68 4.87
CA ASP A 4 -12.09 -7.86 4.32
C ASP A 4 -11.54 -8.24 2.95
N ASP A 5 -11.29 -7.25 2.10
CA ASP A 5 -10.71 -7.47 0.77
C ASP A 5 -9.32 -8.08 0.88
N LEU A 6 -8.52 -7.58 1.81
CA LEU A 6 -7.17 -8.10 2.04
C LEU A 6 -7.21 -9.52 2.58
N ALA A 7 -8.19 -9.83 3.41
CA ALA A 7 -8.33 -11.15 4.02
C ALA A 7 -8.63 -12.25 3.00
N THR A 8 -9.23 -11.90 1.85
CA THR A 8 -9.56 -12.85 0.80
C THR A 8 -8.46 -13.02 -0.24
N MET A 9 -7.43 -12.19 -0.20
CA MET A 9 -6.33 -12.25 -1.16
C MET A 9 -5.32 -13.32 -0.79
N THR A 10 -4.68 -13.90 -1.82
CA THR A 10 -3.54 -14.79 -1.60
C THR A 10 -2.30 -13.97 -1.26
N VAL A 11 -1.26 -14.63 -0.75
CA VAL A 11 0.01 -13.97 -0.45
C VAL A 11 0.60 -13.32 -1.71
N ASP A 12 0.54 -14.01 -2.84
CA ASP A 12 1.04 -13.45 -4.11
C ASP A 12 0.27 -12.20 -4.52
N GLN A 13 -1.06 -12.21 -4.35
CA GLN A 13 -1.88 -11.03 -4.64
C GLN A 13 -1.56 -9.88 -3.70
N LEU A 14 -1.31 -10.16 -2.44
CA LEU A 14 -0.93 -9.14 -1.47
C LEU A 14 0.43 -8.53 -1.80
N ASP A 15 1.38 -9.36 -2.23
CA ASP A 15 2.69 -8.86 -2.67
C ASP A 15 2.56 -7.94 -3.88
N ASP A 16 1.74 -8.32 -4.86
CA ASP A 16 1.50 -7.50 -6.05
C ASP A 16 0.88 -6.16 -5.67
N GLU A 17 -0.10 -6.18 -4.77
CA GLU A 17 -0.72 -4.94 -4.27
C GLU A 17 0.29 -4.07 -3.56
N LEU A 18 1.16 -4.66 -2.77
CA LEU A 18 2.19 -3.91 -2.05
C LEU A 18 3.15 -3.23 -3.04
N VAL A 19 3.56 -3.92 -4.10
CA VAL A 19 4.42 -3.34 -5.12
C VAL A 19 3.73 -2.16 -5.81
N LYS A 20 2.47 -2.33 -6.18
CA LYS A 20 1.69 -1.26 -6.82
C LYS A 20 1.57 -0.04 -5.90
N LEU A 21 1.27 -0.27 -4.63
CA LEU A 21 1.13 0.81 -3.66
C LEU A 21 2.45 1.54 -3.42
N LYS A 22 3.55 0.82 -3.38
CA LYS A 22 4.87 1.44 -3.22
C LYS A 22 5.24 2.29 -4.42
N LYS A 23 4.93 1.83 -5.63
CA LYS A 23 5.15 2.61 -6.85
C LYS A 23 4.32 3.88 -6.84
N GLU A 24 3.06 3.79 -6.42
CA GLU A 24 2.18 4.95 -6.30
C GLU A 24 2.71 5.92 -5.25
N GLN A 25 3.17 5.41 -4.11
CA GLN A 25 3.76 6.23 -3.06
C GLN A 25 4.97 7.01 -3.57
N PHE A 26 5.82 6.34 -4.33
CA PHE A 26 6.99 6.98 -4.92
C PHE A 26 6.59 8.11 -5.87
N ASN A 27 5.62 7.86 -6.74
CA ASN A 27 5.11 8.87 -7.66
C ASN A 27 4.51 10.07 -6.91
N LEU A 28 3.76 9.81 -5.86
CA LEU A 28 3.15 10.86 -5.06
C LEU A 28 4.21 11.72 -4.36
N ARG A 29 5.27 11.09 -3.86
CA ARG A 29 6.40 11.81 -3.27
C ARG A 29 7.08 12.70 -4.30
N PHE A 30 7.27 12.19 -5.50
CA PHE A 30 7.87 12.93 -6.59
C PHE A 30 7.01 14.14 -6.96
N GLN A 31 5.70 13.94 -7.09
CA GLN A 31 4.76 15.02 -7.40
C GLN A 31 4.77 16.09 -6.31
N LYS A 32 4.85 15.68 -5.06
CA LYS A 32 4.93 16.63 -3.94
C LYS A 32 6.22 17.44 -4.01
N ALA A 33 7.34 16.80 -4.31
CA ALA A 33 8.63 17.47 -4.40
C ALA A 33 8.67 18.47 -5.55
N THR A 34 7.95 18.22 -6.64
CA THR A 34 7.88 19.11 -7.80
C THR A 34 6.74 20.14 -7.72
N GLY A 35 5.95 20.09 -6.64
CA GLY A 35 4.81 20.99 -6.47
C GLY A 35 3.60 20.64 -7.30
N GLN A 36 3.54 19.46 -7.88
CA GLN A 36 2.42 19.03 -8.74
C GLN A 36 1.32 18.29 -7.99
N LEU A 37 1.55 17.93 -6.73
CA LEU A 37 0.57 17.18 -5.97
C LEU A 37 -0.54 18.06 -5.46
N GLU A 38 -1.76 17.81 -5.90
CA GLU A 38 -2.95 18.56 -5.49
C GLU A 38 -3.73 17.85 -4.39
N ASN A 39 -3.67 16.52 -4.34
CA ASN A 39 -4.49 15.72 -3.43
C ASN A 39 -3.63 14.99 -2.39
N THR A 40 -3.50 15.59 -1.22
CA THR A 40 -2.73 15.02 -0.12
C THR A 40 -3.47 13.86 0.57
N ALA A 41 -4.80 13.77 0.41
CA ALA A 41 -5.56 12.65 0.97
C ALA A 41 -5.13 11.31 0.37
N ARG A 42 -4.78 11.30 -0.92
CA ARG A 42 -4.31 10.08 -1.58
C ARG A 42 -2.99 9.58 -0.98
N VAL A 43 -2.11 10.49 -0.59
CA VAL A 43 -0.85 10.13 0.08
C VAL A 43 -1.13 9.36 1.36
N ARG A 44 -2.08 9.83 2.15
CA ARG A 44 -2.47 9.17 3.41
C ARG A 44 -3.10 7.82 3.16
N GLU A 45 -3.98 7.72 2.15
CA GLU A 45 -4.63 6.47 1.80
C GLU A 45 -3.61 5.40 1.40
N VAL A 46 -2.68 5.76 0.50
CA VAL A 46 -1.66 4.83 0.03
C VAL A 46 -0.79 4.36 1.19
N ARG A 47 -0.38 5.28 2.04
CA ARG A 47 0.44 4.95 3.21
C ARG A 47 -0.29 3.98 4.15
N ARG A 48 -1.56 4.23 4.37
CA ARG A 48 -2.40 3.37 5.23
C ARG A 48 -2.58 1.99 4.61
N ASP A 49 -2.83 1.93 3.30
CA ASP A 49 -3.02 0.68 2.59
C ASP A 49 -1.74 -0.16 2.61
N ILE A 50 -0.59 0.46 2.43
CA ILE A 50 0.69 -0.25 2.54
C ILE A 50 0.84 -0.89 3.93
N ALA A 51 0.51 -0.15 4.97
CA ALA A 51 0.59 -0.66 6.33
C ALA A 51 -0.36 -1.84 6.54
N ARG A 52 -1.57 -1.76 6.01
CA ARG A 52 -2.56 -2.85 6.10
C ARG A 52 -2.10 -4.10 5.38
N VAL A 53 -1.60 -3.96 4.15
CA VAL A 53 -1.10 -5.09 3.38
C VAL A 53 0.06 -5.76 4.10
N LYS A 54 1.00 -4.98 4.63
CA LYS A 54 2.12 -5.53 5.40
C LYS A 54 1.66 -6.28 6.64
N THR A 55 0.66 -5.76 7.34
CA THR A 55 0.11 -6.41 8.52
C THR A 55 -0.49 -7.76 8.19
N VAL A 56 -1.27 -7.84 7.10
CA VAL A 56 -1.88 -9.10 6.67
C VAL A 56 -0.81 -10.09 6.22
N LEU A 57 0.18 -9.64 5.47
CA LEU A 57 1.29 -10.50 5.04
C LEU A 57 2.06 -11.07 6.22
N THR A 58 2.34 -10.25 7.23
CA THR A 58 3.03 -10.69 8.43
C THR A 58 2.22 -11.74 9.17
N ALA A 59 0.90 -11.58 9.23
CA ALA A 59 0.03 -12.53 9.91
C ALA A 59 -0.04 -13.87 9.18
N ARG A 60 0.04 -13.87 7.84
CA ARG A 60 -0.08 -15.08 7.03
C ARG A 60 1.24 -15.80 6.78
N ALA A 61 2.33 -15.05 6.79
CA ALA A 61 3.66 -15.59 6.56
C ALA A 61 4.52 -15.35 7.79
N PRO A 62 4.31 -16.12 8.86
CA PRO A 62 5.08 -15.93 10.09
C PRO A 62 6.56 -16.10 9.82
N GLN A 63 7.33 -15.19 10.35
CA GLN A 63 8.78 -15.22 10.23
C GLN A 63 9.34 -16.40 11.02
N ALA A 64 10.20 -17.14 10.40
CA ALA A 64 10.93 -18.20 11.09
C ALA A 64 11.91 -17.60 12.08
#